data_8a160d0227ad5fa7840b54677acb66b2
#
_entry.id   8a160d0227ad5fa7840b54677acb66b2
#
_cell.length_a   1.000
_cell.length_b   1.000
_cell.length_c   1.000
_cell.angle_alpha   90.00
_cell.angle_beta   90.00
_cell.angle_gamma   90.00
#
_symmetry.space_group_name_H-M   'P 1'
#
loop_
_entity.id
_entity.type
_entity.pdbx_description
1 polymer ?
#
loop_
_entity_poly.entity_id
_entity_poly.type
_entity_poly.pdbx_seq_one_letter_code
_entity_poly.pdbx_strand_id
1 'polypeptide(L)'
;VPEIASRAHLERILPVLAETLERAATTLSELDAIAVVNTPGLAGSLLIGLSAAKALCLTTGKPLIAINHLQAHIFACRVAFQENPFPCIGLIVSGGHSNLYRCNGPIDFTLLGTTIDDAAGEAFDKVAAMLGLPYPGGPNIQKRAEQGNPKAIHFPRPMLHEEALQFSFSGLKTAVRYRIAGTGKTDCSSVKLSDQEKADIAASFQEALVDCLVGKTVQAIKQEKMTTLCIGGGVAANKRFREKMEAASQKEKFRLFVAPLTLCTDNAVMGAVAIERFQAGLFEPLDLDIVSGLVRN
;
A
#
# COMPACT_ATOMS: atom_id res chain seq x y z
N VAL A 1 2.64 -10.13 14.42
CA VAL A 1 3.83 -9.96 15.28
C VAL A 1 5.06 -10.15 14.39
N PRO A 2 6.04 -9.19 14.36
CA PRO A 2 7.20 -9.23 13.46
C PRO A 2 8.01 -10.53 13.54
N GLU A 3 8.20 -11.07 14.74
CA GLU A 3 8.93 -12.32 14.99
C GLU A 3 8.25 -13.54 14.33
N ILE A 4 6.92 -13.61 14.38
CA ILE A 4 6.16 -14.71 13.73
C ILE A 4 6.35 -14.63 12.21
N ALA A 5 6.31 -13.42 11.64
CA ALA A 5 6.53 -13.21 10.22
C ALA A 5 7.95 -13.65 9.81
N SER A 6 8.98 -13.25 10.57
CA SER A 6 10.37 -13.64 10.30
C SER A 6 10.57 -15.16 10.35
N ARG A 7 10.04 -15.84 11.37
CA ARG A 7 10.10 -17.32 11.47
C ARG A 7 9.44 -17.99 10.28
N ALA A 8 8.24 -17.53 9.88
CA ALA A 8 7.54 -18.06 8.72
C ALA A 8 8.33 -17.85 7.41
N HIS A 9 9.05 -16.74 7.26
CA HIS A 9 9.94 -16.52 6.12
C HIS A 9 11.10 -17.51 6.11
N LEU A 10 11.75 -17.72 7.27
CA LEU A 10 12.87 -18.64 7.39
C LEU A 10 12.47 -20.08 7.04
N GLU A 11 11.32 -20.52 7.52
CA GLU A 11 10.83 -21.88 7.29
C GLU A 11 10.40 -22.12 5.84
N ARG A 12 9.90 -21.09 5.16
CA ARG A 12 9.24 -21.24 3.85
C ARG A 12 10.09 -20.83 2.65
N ILE A 13 11.16 -20.05 2.83
CA ILE A 13 11.88 -19.47 1.70
C ILE A 13 12.48 -20.52 0.76
N LEU A 14 13.12 -21.55 1.29
CA LEU A 14 13.70 -22.61 0.47
C LEU A 14 12.64 -23.50 -0.21
N PRO A 15 11.60 -24.00 0.49
CA PRO A 15 10.50 -24.71 -0.16
C PRO A 15 9.83 -23.92 -1.29
N VAL A 16 9.56 -22.61 -1.06
CA VAL A 16 8.93 -21.75 -2.07
C VAL A 16 9.85 -21.55 -3.28
N LEU A 17 11.15 -21.35 -3.07
CA LEU A 17 12.13 -21.24 -4.16
C LEU A 17 12.18 -22.52 -4.99
N ALA A 18 12.25 -23.69 -4.34
CA ALA A 18 12.27 -25.00 -5.03
C ALA A 18 11.00 -25.20 -5.86
N GLU A 19 9.83 -24.97 -5.27
CA GLU A 19 8.55 -25.09 -5.96
C GLU A 19 8.44 -24.09 -7.13
N THR A 20 8.97 -22.86 -6.97
CA THR A 20 8.94 -21.83 -8.03
C THR A 20 9.78 -22.27 -9.23
N LEU A 21 10.98 -22.78 -9.01
CA LEU A 21 11.86 -23.28 -10.09
C LEU A 21 11.23 -24.46 -10.81
N GLU A 22 10.65 -25.41 -10.05
CA GLU A 22 9.95 -26.56 -10.61
C GLU A 22 8.76 -26.13 -11.48
N ARG A 23 7.91 -25.23 -10.98
CA ARG A 23 6.75 -24.70 -11.74
C ARG A 23 7.15 -23.91 -12.98
N ALA A 24 8.27 -23.21 -12.92
CA ALA A 24 8.83 -22.46 -14.05
C ALA A 24 9.59 -23.34 -15.04
N ALA A 25 9.75 -24.64 -14.74
CA ALA A 25 10.55 -25.60 -15.50
C ALA A 25 11.97 -25.05 -15.81
N THR A 26 12.60 -24.42 -14.80
CA THR A 26 13.92 -23.80 -14.89
C THR A 26 14.83 -24.16 -13.72
N THR A 27 16.11 -23.87 -13.84
CA THR A 27 17.13 -24.11 -12.83
C THR A 27 17.80 -22.83 -12.40
N LEU A 28 18.50 -22.82 -11.25
CA LEU A 28 19.26 -21.66 -10.78
C LEU A 28 20.36 -21.22 -11.78
N SER A 29 20.92 -22.15 -12.54
CA SER A 29 21.96 -21.86 -13.55
C SER A 29 21.41 -21.07 -14.74
N GLU A 30 20.15 -21.25 -15.08
CA GLU A 30 19.48 -20.59 -16.21
C GLU A 30 18.96 -19.20 -15.88
N LEU A 31 18.98 -18.78 -14.62
CA LEU A 31 18.58 -17.43 -14.23
C LEU A 31 19.64 -16.42 -14.65
N ASP A 32 19.21 -15.20 -15.00
CA ASP A 32 20.13 -14.08 -15.33
C ASP A 32 20.52 -13.26 -14.10
N ALA A 33 19.65 -13.19 -13.10
CA ALA A 33 19.85 -12.40 -11.89
C ALA A 33 19.03 -12.92 -10.71
N ILE A 34 19.38 -12.50 -9.50
CA ILE A 34 18.62 -12.73 -8.27
C ILE A 34 18.06 -11.39 -7.80
N ALA A 35 16.75 -11.29 -7.69
CA ALA A 35 16.08 -10.08 -7.23
C ALA A 35 15.46 -10.26 -5.84
N VAL A 36 15.56 -9.22 -5.01
CA VAL A 36 15.03 -9.25 -3.64
C VAL A 36 14.50 -7.90 -3.21
N VAL A 37 13.41 -7.90 -2.46
CA VAL A 37 12.93 -6.69 -1.79
C VAL A 37 13.81 -6.41 -0.58
N ASN A 38 14.45 -5.23 -0.56
CA ASN A 38 15.27 -4.78 0.56
C ASN A 38 14.68 -3.59 1.31
N THR A 39 13.63 -2.95 0.77
CA THR A 39 13.01 -1.75 1.36
C THR A 39 11.59 -1.51 0.82
N PRO A 40 10.70 -0.83 1.60
CA PRO A 40 10.60 -0.88 3.05
C PRO A 40 9.97 -2.19 3.51
N GLY A 41 10.04 -2.48 4.83
CA GLY A 41 9.39 -3.66 5.39
C GLY A 41 9.84 -3.98 6.81
N LEU A 42 9.38 -5.11 7.33
CA LEU A 42 9.78 -5.64 8.64
C LEU A 42 11.23 -6.12 8.56
N ALA A 43 12.10 -5.55 9.40
CA ALA A 43 13.55 -5.81 9.38
C ALA A 43 13.90 -7.30 9.34
N GLY A 44 13.31 -8.12 10.21
CA GLY A 44 13.59 -9.56 10.23
C GLY A 44 13.19 -10.29 8.95
N SER A 45 12.05 -9.95 8.34
CA SER A 45 11.61 -10.55 7.08
C SER A 45 12.49 -10.14 5.90
N LEU A 46 12.84 -8.84 5.81
CA LEU A 46 13.76 -8.33 4.80
C LEU A 46 15.14 -8.96 4.90
N LEU A 47 15.67 -9.11 6.13
CA LEU A 47 16.98 -9.71 6.39
C LEU A 47 17.05 -11.17 5.91
N ILE A 48 16.01 -11.96 6.15
CA ILE A 48 15.95 -13.36 5.70
C ILE A 48 15.96 -13.42 4.18
N GLY A 49 15.12 -12.61 3.51
CA GLY A 49 15.08 -12.54 2.06
C GLY A 49 16.41 -12.11 1.46
N LEU A 50 17.02 -11.03 1.98
CA LEU A 50 18.28 -10.51 1.51
C LEU A 50 19.45 -11.49 1.72
N SER A 51 19.49 -12.16 2.89
CA SER A 51 20.53 -13.16 3.17
C SER A 51 20.45 -14.36 2.22
N ALA A 52 19.24 -14.85 1.94
CA ALA A 52 19.03 -15.92 0.97
C ALA A 52 19.43 -15.49 -0.45
N ALA A 53 19.04 -14.28 -0.86
CA ALA A 53 19.42 -13.75 -2.18
C ALA A 53 20.95 -13.61 -2.33
N LYS A 54 21.62 -13.07 -1.30
CA LYS A 54 23.10 -12.97 -1.29
C LYS A 54 23.77 -14.35 -1.38
N ALA A 55 23.28 -15.34 -0.63
CA ALA A 55 23.82 -16.70 -0.69
C ALA A 55 23.65 -17.30 -2.09
N LEU A 56 22.51 -17.09 -2.74
CA LEU A 56 22.29 -17.50 -4.13
C LEU A 56 23.23 -16.79 -5.10
N CYS A 57 23.43 -15.48 -4.96
CA CYS A 57 24.37 -14.73 -5.79
C CYS A 57 25.81 -15.25 -5.64
N LEU A 58 26.25 -15.53 -4.40
CA LEU A 58 27.58 -16.07 -4.12
C LEU A 58 27.80 -17.45 -4.74
N THR A 59 26.78 -18.32 -4.69
CA THR A 59 26.90 -19.69 -5.19
C THR A 59 26.72 -19.81 -6.70
N THR A 60 25.98 -18.91 -7.32
CA THR A 60 25.68 -18.94 -8.75
C THR A 60 26.48 -17.95 -9.59
N GLY A 61 27.14 -16.98 -8.97
CA GLY A 61 27.81 -15.88 -9.66
C GLY A 61 26.85 -14.88 -10.32
N LYS A 62 25.55 -14.96 -10.04
CA LYS A 62 24.54 -14.08 -10.65
C LYS A 62 24.50 -12.71 -9.95
N PRO A 63 24.18 -11.62 -10.66
CA PRO A 63 24.07 -10.29 -10.07
C PRO A 63 22.85 -10.18 -9.14
N LEU A 64 22.99 -9.33 -8.11
CA LEU A 64 21.91 -8.99 -7.16
C LEU A 64 21.14 -7.77 -7.64
N ILE A 65 19.82 -7.82 -7.56
CA ILE A 65 18.94 -6.69 -7.86
C ILE A 65 18.09 -6.37 -6.63
N ALA A 66 18.21 -5.15 -6.11
CA ALA A 66 17.34 -4.65 -5.05
C ALA A 66 16.01 -4.15 -5.61
N ILE A 67 14.91 -4.43 -4.92
CA ILE A 67 13.57 -3.96 -5.27
C ILE A 67 13.03 -3.11 -4.12
N ASN A 68 12.51 -1.93 -4.48
CA ASN A 68 11.68 -1.16 -3.56
C ASN A 68 10.23 -1.66 -3.65
N HIS A 69 9.72 -2.17 -2.53
CA HIS A 69 8.37 -2.74 -2.42
C HIS A 69 7.26 -1.79 -2.87
N LEU A 70 7.38 -0.51 -2.56
CA LEU A 70 6.37 0.49 -2.92
C LEU A 70 6.36 0.75 -4.44
N GLN A 71 7.54 0.82 -5.06
CA GLN A 71 7.64 0.94 -6.52
C GLN A 71 7.05 -0.28 -7.22
N ALA A 72 7.27 -1.46 -6.65
CA ALA A 72 6.73 -2.71 -7.17
C ALA A 72 5.19 -2.73 -7.21
N HIS A 73 4.51 -2.14 -6.21
CA HIS A 73 3.05 -1.98 -6.23
C HIS A 73 2.55 -1.14 -7.42
N ILE A 74 3.26 -0.07 -7.79
CA ILE A 74 2.88 0.76 -8.96
C ILE A 74 3.16 -0.01 -10.25
N PHE A 75 4.28 -0.73 -10.30
CA PHE A 75 4.64 -1.54 -11.46
C PHE A 75 3.63 -2.67 -11.73
N ALA A 76 2.94 -3.18 -10.70
CA ALA A 76 1.88 -4.16 -10.87
C ALA A 76 0.73 -3.67 -11.79
N CYS A 77 0.48 -2.36 -11.83
CA CYS A 77 -0.49 -1.79 -12.79
C CYS A 77 -0.02 -2.01 -14.23
N ARG A 78 1.26 -1.78 -14.55
CA ARG A 78 1.82 -2.01 -15.89
C ARG A 78 1.66 -3.47 -16.32
N VAL A 79 1.97 -4.39 -15.43
CA VAL A 79 1.84 -5.83 -15.71
C VAL A 79 0.37 -6.21 -15.92
N ALA A 80 -0.53 -5.71 -15.08
CA ALA A 80 -1.94 -6.05 -15.14
C ALA A 80 -2.62 -5.58 -16.43
N PHE A 81 -2.28 -4.39 -16.89
CA PHE A 81 -2.91 -3.79 -18.06
C PHE A 81 -2.13 -4.00 -19.36
N GLN A 82 -0.93 -4.57 -19.29
CA GLN A 82 -0.03 -4.78 -20.44
C GLN A 82 0.22 -3.48 -21.22
N GLU A 83 0.18 -2.36 -20.55
CA GLU A 83 0.32 -1.02 -21.10
C GLU A 83 1.32 -0.21 -20.28
N ASN A 84 2.08 0.67 -20.94
CA ASN A 84 3.00 1.57 -20.25
C ASN A 84 2.24 2.79 -19.69
N PRO A 85 2.03 2.89 -18.37
CA PRO A 85 1.32 4.01 -17.76
C PRO A 85 2.21 5.24 -17.50
N PHE A 86 3.53 5.11 -17.66
CA PHE A 86 4.49 6.17 -17.36
C PHE A 86 4.60 7.22 -18.48
N PRO A 87 4.81 8.51 -18.15
CA PRO A 87 4.87 9.06 -16.80
C PRO A 87 3.48 9.13 -16.13
N CYS A 88 3.44 8.98 -14.78
CA CYS A 88 2.18 8.98 -14.05
C CYS A 88 2.35 9.49 -12.59
N ILE A 89 1.22 9.79 -11.94
CA ILE A 89 1.16 9.82 -10.48
C ILE A 89 0.96 8.39 -9.98
N GLY A 90 1.75 7.98 -9.00
CA GLY A 90 1.57 6.72 -8.27
C GLY A 90 0.98 6.97 -6.89
N LEU A 91 -0.15 6.34 -6.57
CA LEU A 91 -0.71 6.32 -5.22
C LEU A 91 -0.56 4.93 -4.63
N ILE A 92 0.12 4.82 -3.51
CA ILE A 92 0.23 3.57 -2.73
C ILE A 92 -0.51 3.75 -1.42
N VAL A 93 -1.53 2.93 -1.22
CA VAL A 93 -2.36 2.94 -0.02
C VAL A 93 -2.50 1.53 0.55
N SER A 94 -1.84 1.28 1.68
CA SER A 94 -1.78 -0.03 2.34
C SER A 94 -1.96 0.08 3.86
N GLY A 95 -1.75 -1.01 4.57
CA GLY A 95 -1.75 -1.04 6.04
C GLY A 95 -0.70 -0.12 6.65
N GLY A 96 0.48 0.01 6.02
CA GLY A 96 1.59 0.80 6.55
C GLY A 96 1.92 2.07 5.76
N HIS A 97 1.36 2.25 4.56
CA HIS A 97 1.77 3.33 3.67
C HIS A 97 0.57 4.08 3.08
N SER A 98 0.73 5.40 2.94
CA SER A 98 -0.16 6.29 2.19
C SER A 98 0.74 7.32 1.51
N ASN A 99 1.22 6.98 0.32
CA ASN A 99 2.27 7.73 -0.38
C ASN A 99 1.84 8.12 -1.78
N LEU A 100 2.17 9.34 -2.18
CA LEU A 100 2.05 9.87 -3.53
C LEU A 100 3.44 9.99 -4.15
N TYR A 101 3.59 9.49 -5.36
CA TYR A 101 4.83 9.56 -6.14
C TYR A 101 4.58 10.21 -7.50
N ARG A 102 5.56 10.96 -7.97
CA ARG A 102 5.74 11.23 -9.38
C ARG A 102 6.60 10.12 -9.94
N CYS A 103 6.10 9.42 -10.96
CA CYS A 103 6.75 8.30 -11.60
C CYS A 103 7.08 8.70 -13.04
N ASN A 104 8.33 9.07 -13.32
CA ASN A 104 8.75 9.44 -14.68
C ASN A 104 8.97 8.19 -15.56
N GLY A 105 9.27 7.06 -14.92
CA GLY A 105 9.48 5.76 -15.55
C GLY A 105 9.31 4.64 -14.54
N PRO A 106 9.51 3.37 -14.94
CA PRO A 106 9.31 2.20 -14.09
C PRO A 106 10.27 2.09 -12.91
N ILE A 107 11.39 2.80 -12.94
CA ILE A 107 12.44 2.83 -11.92
C ILE A 107 12.81 4.25 -11.47
N ASP A 108 12.11 5.27 -11.94
CA ASP A 108 12.33 6.69 -11.60
C ASP A 108 11.13 7.27 -10.88
N PHE A 109 11.23 7.33 -9.55
CA PHE A 109 10.18 7.72 -8.63
C PHE A 109 10.65 8.86 -7.71
N THR A 110 9.86 9.91 -7.66
CA THR A 110 10.03 11.02 -6.71
C THR A 110 8.86 11.03 -5.73
N LEU A 111 9.14 10.99 -4.42
CA LEU A 111 8.09 11.10 -3.40
C LEU A 111 7.54 12.53 -3.38
N LEU A 112 6.24 12.67 -3.54
CA LEU A 112 5.53 13.96 -3.49
C LEU A 112 4.89 14.21 -2.13
N GLY A 113 4.40 13.15 -1.50
CA GLY A 113 3.74 13.23 -0.21
C GLY A 113 3.55 11.88 0.45
N THR A 114 3.49 11.89 1.76
CA THR A 114 3.31 10.71 2.60
C THR A 114 2.40 11.04 3.77
N THR A 115 1.95 10.02 4.50
CA THR A 115 1.27 10.27 5.76
C THR A 115 2.24 10.73 6.84
N ILE A 116 1.83 11.73 7.63
CA ILE A 116 2.61 12.24 8.76
C ILE A 116 2.33 11.50 10.07
N ASP A 117 1.31 10.64 10.08
CA ASP A 117 0.89 9.87 11.24
C ASP A 117 0.43 8.45 10.84
N ASP A 118 -0.81 8.05 11.15
CA ASP A 118 -1.35 6.73 10.76
C ASP A 118 -1.45 6.62 9.23
N ALA A 119 -1.16 5.45 8.67
CA ALA A 119 -1.52 5.13 7.29
C ALA A 119 -3.04 4.88 7.15
N ALA A 120 -3.57 4.98 5.93
CA ALA A 120 -4.99 4.78 5.68
C ALA A 120 -5.50 3.41 6.14
N GLY A 121 -4.77 2.33 5.82
CA GLY A 121 -5.14 0.98 6.25
C GLY A 121 -5.03 0.79 7.76
N GLU A 122 -4.01 1.36 8.39
CA GLU A 122 -3.87 1.38 9.85
C GLU A 122 -5.03 2.12 10.52
N ALA A 123 -5.50 3.22 9.94
CA ALA A 123 -6.69 3.93 10.41
C ALA A 123 -7.96 3.08 10.31
N PHE A 124 -8.12 2.33 9.20
CA PHE A 124 -9.22 1.35 9.07
C PHE A 124 -9.15 0.27 10.16
N ASP A 125 -7.99 -0.31 10.41
CA ASP A 125 -7.82 -1.36 11.42
C ASP A 125 -8.12 -0.86 12.82
N LYS A 126 -7.62 0.33 13.17
CA LYS A 126 -7.85 0.96 14.48
C LYS A 126 -9.32 1.31 14.71
N VAL A 127 -10.00 1.86 13.69
CA VAL A 127 -11.44 2.19 13.79
C VAL A 127 -12.29 0.92 13.84
N ALA A 128 -11.95 -0.12 13.08
CA ALA A 128 -12.61 -1.42 13.16
C ALA A 128 -12.55 -1.99 14.58
N ALA A 129 -11.38 -1.94 15.22
CA ALA A 129 -11.22 -2.37 16.60
C ALA A 129 -12.09 -1.56 17.58
N MET A 130 -12.20 -0.24 17.41
CA MET A 130 -13.09 0.61 18.23
C MET A 130 -14.57 0.24 18.08
N LEU A 131 -14.97 -0.25 16.91
CA LEU A 131 -16.34 -0.70 16.63
C LEU A 131 -16.60 -2.17 17.03
N GLY A 132 -15.57 -2.88 17.55
CA GLY A 132 -15.64 -4.30 17.86
C GLY A 132 -15.72 -5.19 16.61
N LEU A 133 -15.18 -4.73 15.48
CA LEU A 133 -15.10 -5.49 14.23
C LEU A 133 -13.79 -6.28 14.16
N PRO A 134 -13.78 -7.47 13.50
CA PRO A 134 -12.57 -8.28 13.42
C PRO A 134 -11.52 -7.68 12.48
N TYR A 135 -10.28 -8.15 12.61
CA TYR A 135 -9.20 -7.92 11.67
C TYR A 135 -9.35 -8.84 10.42
N PRO A 136 -9.00 -8.36 9.19
CA PRO A 136 -8.54 -7.02 8.83
C PRO A 136 -9.66 -5.98 8.83
N GLY A 137 -9.34 -4.77 9.31
CA GLY A 137 -10.34 -3.71 9.53
C GLY A 137 -10.96 -3.17 8.25
N GLY A 138 -10.17 -2.97 7.19
CA GLY A 138 -10.64 -2.39 5.92
C GLY A 138 -11.88 -3.08 5.34
N PRO A 139 -11.83 -4.40 5.04
CA PRO A 139 -12.98 -5.15 4.53
C PRO A 139 -14.19 -5.15 5.49
N ASN A 140 -13.94 -5.22 6.80
CA ASN A 140 -15.01 -5.26 7.79
C ASN A 140 -15.69 -3.90 7.97
N ILE A 141 -14.95 -2.80 7.92
CA ILE A 141 -15.52 -1.43 7.86
C ILE A 141 -16.35 -1.28 6.58
N GLN A 142 -15.82 -1.68 5.42
CA GLN A 142 -16.55 -1.59 4.15
C GLN A 142 -17.88 -2.33 4.22
N LYS A 143 -17.87 -3.59 4.67
CA LYS A 143 -19.07 -4.41 4.81
C LYS A 143 -20.10 -3.76 5.76
N ARG A 144 -19.64 -3.22 6.89
CA ARG A 144 -20.52 -2.55 7.85
C ARG A 144 -21.06 -1.24 7.28
N ALA A 145 -20.25 -0.48 6.55
CA ALA A 145 -20.61 0.79 5.92
C ALA A 145 -21.70 0.67 4.86
N GLU A 146 -21.86 -0.49 4.22
CA GLU A 146 -22.94 -0.75 3.24
C GLU A 146 -24.35 -0.59 3.84
N GLN A 147 -24.48 -0.75 5.16
CA GLN A 147 -25.75 -0.63 5.89
C GLN A 147 -25.92 0.75 6.55
N GLY A 148 -24.91 1.62 6.46
CA GLY A 148 -24.89 2.92 7.12
C GLY A 148 -25.08 4.10 6.18
N ASN A 149 -25.40 5.25 6.77
CA ASN A 149 -25.48 6.51 6.06
C ASN A 149 -24.13 7.25 6.11
N PRO A 150 -23.43 7.47 4.98
CA PRO A 150 -22.13 8.16 4.95
C PRO A 150 -22.22 9.65 5.33
N LYS A 151 -23.41 10.20 5.45
CA LYS A 151 -23.68 11.58 5.86
C LYS A 151 -24.22 11.70 7.30
N ALA A 152 -24.36 10.60 8.03
CA ALA A 152 -24.91 10.60 9.38
C ALA A 152 -24.03 11.39 10.37
N ILE A 153 -22.71 11.33 10.17
CA ILE A 153 -21.74 12.00 11.05
C ILE A 153 -20.74 12.77 10.20
N HIS A 154 -20.60 14.06 10.49
CA HIS A 154 -19.62 14.90 9.82
C HIS A 154 -18.24 14.76 10.50
N PHE A 155 -17.45 13.80 10.04
CA PHE A 155 -16.05 13.66 10.47
C PHE A 155 -15.12 14.64 9.75
N PRO A 156 -13.99 15.03 10.36
CA PRO A 156 -13.02 15.91 9.72
C PRO A 156 -12.35 15.23 8.51
N ARG A 157 -11.89 16.05 7.57
CA ARG A 157 -11.05 15.66 6.43
C ARG A 157 -9.67 16.33 6.59
N PRO A 158 -8.80 15.74 7.41
CA PRO A 158 -7.52 16.39 7.72
C PRO A 158 -6.71 16.65 6.46
N MET A 159 -6.03 17.78 6.43
CA MET A 159 -5.13 18.25 5.36
C MET A 159 -5.74 18.39 3.96
N LEU A 160 -7.03 18.06 3.76
CA LEU A 160 -7.65 18.02 2.43
C LEU A 160 -7.51 19.33 1.65
N HIS A 161 -7.53 20.48 2.32
CA HIS A 161 -7.48 21.82 1.72
C HIS A 161 -6.11 22.47 1.82
N GLU A 162 -5.11 21.80 2.37
CA GLU A 162 -3.74 22.30 2.44
C GLU A 162 -3.02 22.07 1.10
N GLU A 163 -2.06 22.96 0.75
CA GLU A 163 -1.28 22.82 -0.49
C GLU A 163 -0.33 21.62 -0.45
N ALA A 164 0.18 21.26 0.72
CA ALA A 164 1.05 20.11 0.90
C ALA A 164 0.34 18.79 0.54
N LEU A 165 1.04 17.92 -0.19
CA LEU A 165 0.54 16.60 -0.64
C LEU A 165 0.64 15.51 0.44
N GLN A 166 0.58 15.90 1.70
CA GLN A 166 0.65 14.99 2.84
C GLN A 166 -0.73 14.47 3.23
N PHE A 167 -0.75 13.33 3.92
CA PHE A 167 -1.94 12.77 4.53
C PHE A 167 -1.83 12.81 6.06
N SER A 168 -2.98 12.81 6.72
CA SER A 168 -3.10 12.60 8.16
C SER A 168 -4.43 11.89 8.44
N PHE A 169 -4.39 10.85 9.26
CA PHE A 169 -5.57 10.08 9.64
C PHE A 169 -5.74 9.94 11.15
N SER A 170 -4.74 10.34 11.96
CA SER A 170 -4.82 10.25 13.42
C SER A 170 -5.91 11.15 14.00
N GLY A 171 -6.09 12.35 13.43
CA GLY A 171 -7.17 13.27 13.80
C GLY A 171 -8.55 12.71 13.48
N LEU A 172 -8.71 12.07 12.32
CA LEU A 172 -9.95 11.40 11.94
C LEU A 172 -10.27 10.21 12.87
N LYS A 173 -9.29 9.36 13.15
CA LYS A 173 -9.40 8.27 14.13
C LYS A 173 -9.82 8.78 15.52
N THR A 174 -9.21 9.87 15.97
CA THR A 174 -9.53 10.50 17.26
C THR A 174 -10.95 11.04 17.30
N ALA A 175 -11.43 11.63 16.20
CA ALA A 175 -12.82 12.08 16.09
C ALA A 175 -13.82 10.90 16.19
N VAL A 176 -13.50 9.76 15.59
CA VAL A 176 -14.31 8.53 15.74
C VAL A 176 -14.33 8.07 17.19
N ARG A 177 -13.16 8.02 17.86
CA ARG A 177 -13.07 7.65 19.28
C ARG A 177 -13.92 8.58 20.16
N TYR A 178 -13.85 9.88 19.94
CA TYR A 178 -14.67 10.84 20.70
C TYR A 178 -16.15 10.69 20.44
N ARG A 179 -16.54 10.33 19.22
CA ARG A 179 -17.94 10.05 18.90
C ARG A 179 -18.46 8.81 19.63
N ILE A 180 -17.62 7.79 19.83
CA ILE A 180 -17.99 6.55 20.51
C ILE A 180 -17.94 6.72 22.03
N ALA A 181 -16.81 7.12 22.58
CA ALA A 181 -16.53 7.08 24.02
C ALA A 181 -16.77 8.42 24.73
N GLY A 182 -16.92 9.51 23.99
CA GLY A 182 -16.94 10.88 24.52
C GLY A 182 -15.54 11.50 24.60
N THR A 183 -15.52 12.82 24.68
CA THR A 183 -14.28 13.61 24.73
C THR A 183 -13.43 13.24 25.93
N GLY A 184 -12.12 13.04 25.72
CA GLY A 184 -11.15 12.73 26.78
C GLY A 184 -11.10 11.26 27.22
N LYS A 185 -12.00 10.41 26.75
CA LYS A 185 -11.96 8.97 27.03
C LYS A 185 -11.19 8.21 25.95
N THR A 186 -10.45 7.18 26.39
CA THR A 186 -9.62 6.35 25.48
C THR A 186 -10.22 4.97 25.22
N ASP A 187 -11.05 4.47 26.13
CA ASP A 187 -11.66 3.15 26.05
C ASP A 187 -13.04 3.22 25.40
N CYS A 188 -13.18 2.51 24.29
CA CYS A 188 -14.46 2.34 23.56
C CYS A 188 -15.16 1.02 23.93
N SER A 189 -14.51 0.10 24.63
CA SER A 189 -15.00 -1.27 24.86
C SER A 189 -16.26 -1.33 25.75
N SER A 190 -16.40 -0.36 26.65
CA SER A 190 -17.54 -0.26 27.57
C SER A 190 -18.80 0.33 26.95
N VAL A 191 -18.70 0.91 25.74
CA VAL A 191 -19.82 1.58 25.07
C VAL A 191 -20.60 0.60 24.21
N LYS A 192 -21.88 0.44 24.54
CA LYS A 192 -22.80 -0.36 23.71
C LYS A 192 -23.37 0.50 22.59
N LEU A 193 -22.90 0.24 21.38
CA LEU A 193 -23.45 0.83 20.15
C LEU A 193 -24.46 -0.13 19.52
N SER A 194 -25.58 0.39 19.05
CA SER A 194 -26.51 -0.35 18.19
C SER A 194 -25.85 -0.69 16.86
N ASP A 195 -26.41 -1.66 16.14
CA ASP A 195 -25.91 -2.04 14.83
C ASP A 195 -25.98 -0.89 13.82
N GLN A 196 -27.03 -0.07 13.89
CA GLN A 196 -27.20 1.11 13.04
C GLN A 196 -26.14 2.18 13.35
N GLU A 197 -25.87 2.46 14.62
CA GLU A 197 -24.82 3.41 14.99
C GLU A 197 -23.44 2.96 14.51
N LYS A 198 -23.11 1.66 14.63
CA LYS A 198 -21.87 1.10 14.08
C LYS A 198 -21.79 1.26 12.56
N ALA A 199 -22.90 1.03 11.86
CA ALA A 199 -22.97 1.16 10.42
C ALA A 199 -22.78 2.62 9.98
N ASP A 200 -23.44 3.56 10.65
CA ASP A 200 -23.35 4.98 10.35
C ASP A 200 -21.95 5.56 10.65
N ILE A 201 -21.34 5.12 11.75
CA ILE A 201 -19.95 5.49 12.07
C ILE A 201 -19.00 4.94 11.00
N ALA A 202 -19.12 3.66 10.64
CA ALA A 202 -18.28 3.01 9.62
C ALA A 202 -18.42 3.70 8.25
N ALA A 203 -19.65 4.00 7.82
CA ALA A 203 -19.93 4.66 6.55
C ALA A 203 -19.37 6.09 6.51
N SER A 204 -19.62 6.87 7.57
CA SER A 204 -19.16 8.27 7.65
C SER A 204 -17.63 8.36 7.78
N PHE A 205 -17.00 7.45 8.52
CA PHE A 205 -15.54 7.35 8.62
C PHE A 205 -14.92 7.00 7.27
N GLN A 206 -15.41 5.93 6.62
CA GLN A 206 -14.94 5.52 5.30
C GLN A 206 -15.04 6.66 4.29
N GLU A 207 -16.18 7.37 4.28
CA GLU A 207 -16.40 8.49 3.38
C GLU A 207 -15.37 9.60 3.61
N ALA A 208 -15.12 9.98 4.88
CA ALA A 208 -14.15 11.03 5.22
C ALA A 208 -12.72 10.66 4.82
N LEU A 209 -12.28 9.40 5.08
CA LEU A 209 -10.96 8.92 4.71
C LEU A 209 -10.80 8.87 3.19
N VAL A 210 -11.79 8.36 2.48
CA VAL A 210 -11.78 8.29 1.02
C VAL A 210 -11.75 9.69 0.39
N ASP A 211 -12.48 10.67 0.96
CA ASP A 211 -12.42 12.07 0.52
C ASP A 211 -11.01 12.63 0.58
N CYS A 212 -10.27 12.36 1.67
CA CYS A 212 -8.88 12.80 1.81
C CYS A 212 -7.98 12.15 0.74
N LEU A 213 -8.09 10.83 0.55
CA LEU A 213 -7.28 10.12 -0.44
C LEU A 213 -7.54 10.63 -1.86
N VAL A 214 -8.80 10.72 -2.27
CA VAL A 214 -9.18 11.18 -3.61
C VAL A 214 -8.79 12.63 -3.83
N GLY A 215 -9.11 13.52 -2.87
CA GLY A 215 -8.82 14.94 -2.99
C GLY A 215 -7.33 15.24 -3.13
N LYS A 216 -6.48 14.63 -2.27
CA LYS A 216 -5.02 14.80 -2.36
C LYS A 216 -4.43 14.21 -3.64
N THR A 217 -4.96 13.09 -4.11
CA THR A 217 -4.51 12.49 -5.37
C THR A 217 -4.85 13.39 -6.57
N VAL A 218 -6.05 13.93 -6.63
CA VAL A 218 -6.44 14.91 -7.67
C VAL A 218 -5.58 16.17 -7.58
N GLN A 219 -5.28 16.65 -6.39
CA GLN A 219 -4.38 17.79 -6.18
C GLN A 219 -2.98 17.47 -6.75
N ALA A 220 -2.41 16.30 -6.47
CA ALA A 220 -1.11 15.88 -7.01
C ALA A 220 -1.12 15.82 -8.55
N ILE A 221 -2.16 15.26 -9.16
CA ILE A 221 -2.32 15.23 -10.63
C ILE A 221 -2.28 16.63 -11.22
N LYS A 222 -2.98 17.60 -10.60
CA LYS A 222 -3.05 18.97 -11.07
C LYS A 222 -1.71 19.72 -10.88
N GLN A 223 -1.09 19.58 -9.71
CA GLN A 223 0.20 20.24 -9.41
C GLN A 223 1.31 19.74 -10.32
N GLU A 224 1.39 18.44 -10.56
CA GLU A 224 2.40 17.79 -11.40
C GLU A 224 2.04 17.80 -12.89
N LYS A 225 0.85 18.31 -13.26
CA LYS A 225 0.33 18.36 -14.64
C LYS A 225 0.35 16.98 -15.32
N MET A 226 0.05 15.93 -14.56
CA MET A 226 -0.01 14.56 -15.04
C MET A 226 -1.40 14.21 -15.56
N THR A 227 -1.44 13.27 -16.48
CA THR A 227 -2.70 12.79 -17.10
C THR A 227 -2.97 11.31 -16.82
N THR A 228 -2.12 10.67 -16.04
CA THR A 228 -2.23 9.25 -15.71
C THR A 228 -2.03 9.04 -14.19
N LEU A 229 -2.84 8.16 -13.61
CA LEU A 229 -2.78 7.74 -12.22
C LEU A 229 -2.68 6.22 -12.13
N CYS A 230 -1.70 5.73 -11.39
CA CYS A 230 -1.59 4.32 -10.99
C CYS A 230 -1.85 4.17 -9.49
N ILE A 231 -2.68 3.20 -9.10
CA ILE A 231 -3.02 2.95 -7.70
C ILE A 231 -2.72 1.51 -7.33
N GLY A 232 -1.94 1.31 -6.26
CA GLY A 232 -1.61 0.02 -5.67
C GLY A 232 -1.78 -0.01 -4.16
N GLY A 233 -1.63 -1.20 -3.58
CA GLY A 233 -1.76 -1.44 -2.14
C GLY A 233 -3.15 -1.90 -1.72
N GLY A 234 -3.25 -2.53 -0.54
CA GLY A 234 -4.45 -3.22 -0.09
C GLY A 234 -5.70 -2.34 0.06
N VAL A 235 -5.55 -1.05 0.41
CA VAL A 235 -6.69 -0.11 0.50
C VAL A 235 -7.27 0.20 -0.89
N ALA A 236 -6.50 0.02 -1.98
CA ALA A 236 -7.00 0.14 -3.35
C ALA A 236 -8.10 -0.89 -3.68
N ALA A 237 -8.27 -1.93 -2.88
CA ALA A 237 -9.38 -2.88 -2.99
C ALA A 237 -10.71 -2.32 -2.48
N ASN A 238 -10.72 -1.23 -1.71
CA ASN A 238 -11.93 -0.65 -1.14
C ASN A 238 -12.87 -0.14 -2.24
N LYS A 239 -14.12 -0.64 -2.25
CA LYS A 239 -15.12 -0.35 -3.28
C LYS A 239 -15.45 1.15 -3.34
N ARG A 240 -15.68 1.79 -2.17
CA ARG A 240 -16.03 3.21 -2.11
C ARG A 240 -14.91 4.10 -2.63
N PHE A 241 -13.66 3.74 -2.33
CA PHE A 241 -12.50 4.43 -2.85
C PHE A 241 -12.42 4.34 -4.38
N ARG A 242 -12.61 3.14 -4.95
CA ARG A 242 -12.64 2.93 -6.41
C ARG A 242 -13.72 3.76 -7.09
N GLU A 243 -14.96 3.70 -6.59
CA GLU A 243 -16.09 4.47 -7.12
C GLU A 243 -15.79 5.98 -7.18
N LYS A 244 -15.27 6.53 -6.07
CA LYS A 244 -14.95 7.97 -6.00
C LYS A 244 -13.77 8.35 -6.88
N MET A 245 -12.76 7.50 -6.96
CA MET A 245 -11.59 7.75 -7.80
C MET A 245 -11.96 7.68 -9.29
N GLU A 246 -12.82 6.75 -9.68
CA GLU A 246 -13.33 6.64 -11.04
C GLU A 246 -14.15 7.88 -11.43
N ALA A 247 -15.06 8.31 -10.56
CA ALA A 247 -15.81 9.55 -10.76
C ALA A 247 -14.88 10.78 -10.88
N ALA A 248 -13.82 10.83 -10.06
CA ALA A 248 -12.83 11.89 -10.14
C ALA A 248 -12.03 11.83 -11.45
N SER A 249 -11.66 10.64 -11.92
CA SER A 249 -10.93 10.48 -13.19
C SER A 249 -11.73 10.97 -14.39
N GLN A 250 -13.02 10.69 -14.43
CA GLN A 250 -13.93 11.16 -15.46
C GLN A 250 -14.09 12.69 -15.43
N LYS A 251 -14.29 13.25 -14.22
CA LYS A 251 -14.46 14.69 -14.02
C LYS A 251 -13.21 15.49 -14.41
N GLU A 252 -12.05 15.05 -13.94
CA GLU A 252 -10.77 15.75 -14.13
C GLU A 252 -10.00 15.29 -15.38
N LYS A 253 -10.55 14.31 -16.12
CA LYS A 253 -10.05 13.82 -17.42
C LYS A 253 -8.63 13.24 -17.37
N PHE A 254 -8.33 12.37 -16.38
CA PHE A 254 -7.10 11.61 -16.35
C PHE A 254 -7.36 10.10 -16.53
N ARG A 255 -6.36 9.38 -17.03
CA ARG A 255 -6.40 7.93 -17.17
C ARG A 255 -6.14 7.28 -15.81
N LEU A 256 -6.97 6.29 -15.47
CA LEU A 256 -6.91 5.61 -14.19
C LEU A 256 -6.54 4.14 -14.35
N PHE A 257 -5.46 3.72 -13.70
CA PHE A 257 -5.02 2.34 -13.58
C PHE A 257 -5.07 1.94 -12.10
N VAL A 258 -6.03 1.11 -11.73
CA VAL A 258 -6.12 0.54 -10.38
C VAL A 258 -5.79 -0.93 -10.46
N ALA A 259 -4.76 -1.37 -9.74
CA ALA A 259 -4.38 -2.78 -9.73
C ALA A 259 -5.60 -3.70 -9.50
N PRO A 260 -5.74 -4.81 -10.22
CA PRO A 260 -6.76 -5.82 -9.96
C PRO A 260 -6.71 -6.29 -8.51
N LEU A 261 -7.82 -6.75 -7.96
CA LEU A 261 -7.90 -7.18 -6.55
C LEU A 261 -6.82 -8.22 -6.18
N THR A 262 -6.50 -9.10 -7.11
CA THR A 262 -5.46 -10.13 -6.96
C THR A 262 -4.03 -9.56 -6.89
N LEU A 263 -3.81 -8.35 -7.39
CA LEU A 263 -2.51 -7.66 -7.40
C LEU A 263 -2.46 -6.44 -6.47
N CYS A 264 -3.54 -6.12 -5.74
CA CYS A 264 -3.55 -5.04 -4.77
C CYS A 264 -2.75 -5.36 -3.50
N THR A 265 -2.73 -6.63 -3.08
CA THR A 265 -1.95 -7.10 -1.94
C THR A 265 -0.58 -7.59 -2.41
N ASP A 266 0.33 -7.86 -1.47
CA ASP A 266 1.66 -8.37 -1.76
C ASP A 266 1.59 -9.66 -2.59
N ASN A 267 2.33 -9.68 -3.69
CA ASN A 267 2.38 -10.82 -4.60
C ASN A 267 3.69 -10.82 -5.41
N ALA A 268 4.07 -11.97 -5.94
CA ALA A 268 5.35 -12.14 -6.66
C ALA A 268 5.40 -11.40 -8.01
N VAL A 269 4.25 -11.12 -8.64
CA VAL A 269 4.18 -10.41 -9.95
C VAL A 269 4.76 -8.99 -9.82
N MET A 270 4.65 -8.37 -8.63
CA MET A 270 5.26 -7.08 -8.34
C MET A 270 6.79 -7.09 -8.54
N GLY A 271 7.43 -8.24 -8.34
CA GLY A 271 8.87 -8.44 -8.56
C GLY A 271 9.31 -8.26 -10.02
N ALA A 272 8.38 -8.24 -10.98
CA ALA A 272 8.69 -8.02 -12.39
C ALA A 272 9.38 -6.67 -12.67
N VAL A 273 9.33 -5.70 -11.76
CA VAL A 273 10.12 -4.45 -11.84
C VAL A 273 11.64 -4.75 -11.89
N ALA A 274 12.08 -5.90 -11.43
CA ALA A 274 13.48 -6.35 -11.55
C ALA A 274 13.95 -6.43 -13.01
N ILE A 275 13.06 -6.72 -13.96
CA ILE A 275 13.39 -6.77 -15.39
C ILE A 275 13.86 -5.40 -15.88
N GLU A 276 13.18 -4.33 -15.48
CA GLU A 276 13.56 -2.96 -15.85
C GLU A 276 14.92 -2.57 -15.26
N ARG A 277 15.18 -2.99 -14.01
CA ARG A 277 16.47 -2.76 -13.35
C ARG A 277 17.59 -3.56 -14.00
N PHE A 278 17.32 -4.81 -14.37
CA PHE A 278 18.27 -5.65 -15.09
C PHE A 278 18.65 -5.04 -16.45
N GLN A 279 17.65 -4.63 -17.23
CA GLN A 279 17.86 -4.00 -18.54
C GLN A 279 18.61 -2.66 -18.44
N ALA A 280 18.46 -1.94 -17.34
CA ALA A 280 19.19 -0.72 -17.05
C ALA A 280 20.59 -0.97 -16.45
N GLY A 281 20.99 -2.23 -16.23
CA GLY A 281 22.29 -2.57 -15.63
C GLY A 281 22.41 -2.17 -14.15
N LEU A 282 21.30 -2.03 -13.44
CA LEU A 282 21.28 -1.62 -12.04
C LEU A 282 21.40 -2.82 -11.13
N PHE A 283 22.65 -3.16 -10.81
CA PHE A 283 23.01 -4.26 -9.92
C PHE A 283 23.57 -3.72 -8.61
N GLU A 284 23.33 -4.46 -7.53
CA GLU A 284 23.76 -4.08 -6.20
C GLU A 284 24.96 -4.91 -5.74
N PRO A 285 25.88 -4.34 -4.98
CA PRO A 285 26.96 -5.08 -4.36
C PRO A 285 26.45 -5.98 -3.23
N LEU A 286 27.22 -7.01 -2.88
CA LEU A 286 26.81 -7.97 -1.84
C LEU A 286 26.91 -7.42 -0.41
N ASP A 287 27.43 -6.23 -0.20
CA ASP A 287 27.38 -5.50 1.08
C ASP A 287 26.08 -4.69 1.27
N LEU A 288 25.19 -4.65 0.24
CA LEU A 288 23.86 -4.06 0.36
C LEU A 288 23.19 -4.47 1.68
N ASP A 289 22.57 -3.51 2.37
CA ASP A 289 21.77 -3.79 3.58
C ASP A 289 20.28 -3.50 3.36
N ILE A 290 19.48 -3.92 4.33
CA ILE A 290 18.05 -3.62 4.36
C ILE A 290 17.82 -2.18 4.81
N VAL A 291 16.74 -1.57 4.32
CA VAL A 291 16.20 -0.33 4.86
C VAL A 291 14.80 -0.64 5.39
N SER A 292 14.73 -0.86 6.70
CA SER A 292 13.49 -1.20 7.41
C SER A 292 12.67 0.04 7.76
N GLY A 293 11.39 -0.14 8.03
CA GLY A 293 10.49 0.88 8.54
C GLY A 293 9.70 1.62 7.45
N LEU A 294 8.92 2.61 7.90
CA LEU A 294 8.18 3.50 7.02
C LEU A 294 9.17 4.47 6.38
N VAL A 295 9.08 4.67 5.07
CA VAL A 295 9.81 5.75 4.39
C VAL A 295 9.21 7.07 4.87
N ARG A 296 9.79 7.63 5.90
CA ARG A 296 9.55 8.99 6.37
C ARG A 296 10.75 9.82 5.95
N ASN A 297 10.54 10.78 5.08
CA ASN A 297 11.53 11.82 4.83
C ASN A 297 11.53 12.82 6.00
#